data_4fa3185a50ce56b190ac9fa31e5c8a9c
#
_entry.id   4fa3185a50ce56b190ac9fa31e5c8a9c
#
_cell.length_a   1.000
_cell.length_b   1.000
_cell.length_c   1.000
_cell.angle_alpha   90.00
_cell.angle_beta   90.00
_cell.angle_gamma   90.00
#
_symmetry.space_group_name_H-M   'P 1'
#
loop_
_entity.id
_entity.type
_entity.pdbx_description
1 polymer ?
#
loop_
_entity_poly.entity_id
_entity_poly.type
_entity_poly.pdbx_seq_one_letter_code
_entity_poly.pdbx_strand_id
1 'polypeptide(L)'
;MLFNTISVIGLGYIGLPTSAMFASKEKKVIGVDVSQHTVDTINSGKVHIVEPELDLVVKKSVNDGFLSATTVAEPADAFLIAVPTPFLPVKDKDSIPEPDLSYVKSAVKSVSEVLKKGNLVILESTSPVGATEQMSLWLAQERPDLTFPHTHGEDSDIRVAYCPERVLPGSVIREIEENDRIIGGLTKNCSAAAIELYKIFV
;
A
#
# COMPACT_ATOMS: atom_id res chain seq x y z
N MET A 1 6.09 -14.16 10.14
CA MET A 1 4.68 -14.10 9.69
C MET A 1 4.65 -14.53 8.24
N LEU A 2 3.70 -15.36 7.81
CA LEU A 2 3.59 -15.75 6.39
C LEU A 2 2.57 -14.82 5.72
N PHE A 3 3.02 -14.06 4.73
CA PHE A 3 2.16 -13.24 3.88
C PHE A 3 1.88 -14.01 2.58
N ASN A 4 0.69 -14.55 2.44
CA ASN A 4 0.25 -15.29 1.25
C ASN A 4 -0.56 -14.42 0.31
N THR A 5 -1.42 -13.55 0.87
CA THR A 5 -2.26 -12.62 0.14
C THR A 5 -1.92 -11.18 0.55
N ILE A 6 -1.65 -10.34 -0.43
CA ILE A 6 -1.28 -8.93 -0.25
C ILE A 6 -2.29 -8.08 -1.01
N SER A 7 -2.85 -7.07 -0.36
CA SER A 7 -3.71 -6.09 -1.01
C SER A 7 -2.99 -4.75 -1.15
N VAL A 8 -3.02 -4.17 -2.35
CA VAL A 8 -2.41 -2.86 -2.63
C VAL A 8 -3.51 -1.89 -3.05
N ILE A 9 -3.70 -0.83 -2.26
CA ILE A 9 -4.74 0.17 -2.44
C ILE A 9 -4.17 1.39 -3.18
N GLY A 10 -4.67 1.63 -4.37
CA GLY A 10 -4.14 2.61 -5.33
C GLY A 10 -3.18 1.94 -6.32
N LEU A 11 -3.54 1.87 -7.59
CA LEU A 11 -2.76 1.20 -8.63
C LEU A 11 -2.10 2.21 -9.60
N GLY A 12 -1.62 3.32 -9.05
CA GLY A 12 -0.85 4.32 -9.78
C GLY A 12 0.62 3.93 -9.97
N TYR A 13 1.49 4.97 -10.14
CA TYR A 13 2.92 4.82 -10.42
C TYR A 13 3.73 4.07 -9.33
N ILE A 14 3.20 3.95 -8.12
CA ILE A 14 3.82 3.18 -7.03
C ILE A 14 3.10 1.86 -6.84
N GLY A 15 1.78 1.88 -6.64
CA GLY A 15 1.05 0.68 -6.25
C GLY A 15 0.99 -0.41 -7.31
N LEU A 16 0.91 -0.07 -8.62
CA LEU A 16 0.91 -1.11 -9.66
C LEU A 16 2.27 -1.80 -9.79
N PRO A 17 3.42 -1.10 -9.84
CA PRO A 17 4.72 -1.75 -9.81
C PRO A 17 4.96 -2.57 -8.55
N THR A 18 4.64 -2.06 -7.35
CA THR A 18 4.73 -2.81 -6.09
C THR A 18 3.89 -4.09 -6.14
N SER A 19 2.65 -4.01 -6.68
CA SER A 19 1.78 -5.18 -6.89
C SER A 19 2.43 -6.22 -7.81
N ALA A 20 2.99 -5.75 -8.93
CA ALA A 20 3.65 -6.61 -9.91
C ALA A 20 4.88 -7.31 -9.32
N MET A 21 5.66 -6.61 -8.46
CA MET A 21 6.84 -7.19 -7.81
C MET A 21 6.45 -8.31 -6.83
N PHE A 22 5.47 -8.12 -5.96
CA PHE A 22 4.98 -9.19 -5.10
C PHE A 22 4.43 -10.38 -5.91
N ALA A 23 3.66 -10.10 -6.95
CA ALA A 23 3.08 -11.13 -7.81
C ALA A 23 4.15 -11.91 -8.59
N SER A 24 5.26 -11.26 -9.00
CA SER A 24 6.40 -11.92 -9.66
C SER A 24 7.12 -12.93 -8.75
N LYS A 25 6.98 -12.78 -7.43
CA LYS A 25 7.47 -13.73 -6.40
C LYS A 25 6.37 -14.71 -5.96
N GLU A 26 5.38 -14.95 -6.82
CA GLU A 26 4.30 -15.92 -6.63
C GLU A 26 3.41 -15.66 -5.40
N LYS A 27 3.29 -14.39 -4.97
CA LYS A 27 2.32 -13.98 -3.96
C LYS A 27 0.99 -13.66 -4.62
N LYS A 28 -0.11 -14.04 -3.97
CA LYS A 28 -1.45 -13.62 -4.41
C LYS A 28 -1.60 -12.13 -4.11
N VAL A 29 -1.71 -11.32 -5.15
CA VAL A 29 -1.86 -9.86 -5.02
C VAL A 29 -3.23 -9.42 -5.53
N ILE A 30 -3.92 -8.64 -4.70
CA ILE A 30 -5.20 -8.01 -5.01
C ILE A 30 -4.96 -6.51 -5.05
N GLY A 31 -4.89 -5.96 -6.26
CA GLY A 31 -4.82 -4.52 -6.46
C GLY A 31 -6.21 -3.90 -6.34
N VAL A 32 -6.33 -2.79 -5.63
CA VAL A 32 -7.59 -2.09 -5.44
C VAL A 32 -7.48 -0.67 -5.99
N ASP A 33 -8.35 -0.29 -6.92
CA ASP A 33 -8.39 1.07 -7.46
C ASP A 33 -9.86 1.50 -7.67
N VAL A 34 -10.14 2.77 -7.39
CA VAL A 34 -11.50 3.33 -7.56
C VAL A 34 -11.93 3.43 -9.03
N SER A 35 -10.97 3.42 -9.97
CA SER A 35 -11.20 3.49 -11.40
C SER A 35 -11.48 2.11 -11.99
N GLN A 36 -12.72 1.85 -12.40
CA GLN A 36 -13.07 0.61 -13.11
C GLN A 36 -12.22 0.42 -14.38
N HIS A 37 -11.91 1.51 -15.09
CA HIS A 37 -11.04 1.46 -16.27
C HIS A 37 -9.63 0.94 -15.95
N THR A 38 -9.05 1.38 -14.83
CA THR A 38 -7.76 0.89 -14.33
C THR A 38 -7.84 -0.61 -14.02
N VAL A 39 -8.87 -1.02 -13.30
CA VAL A 39 -9.14 -2.42 -12.94
C VAL A 39 -9.25 -3.30 -14.19
N ASP A 40 -10.07 -2.91 -15.16
CA ASP A 40 -10.29 -3.68 -16.40
C ASP A 40 -8.99 -3.77 -17.23
N THR A 41 -8.23 -2.67 -17.29
CA THR A 41 -6.95 -2.61 -18.00
C THR A 41 -5.96 -3.62 -17.40
N ILE A 42 -5.79 -3.61 -16.07
CA ILE A 42 -4.86 -4.53 -15.39
C ILE A 42 -5.31 -5.98 -15.52
N ASN A 43 -6.60 -6.27 -15.32
CA ASN A 43 -7.14 -7.62 -15.46
C ASN A 43 -7.04 -8.17 -16.89
N SER A 44 -6.92 -7.30 -17.90
CA SER A 44 -6.61 -7.70 -19.29
C SER A 44 -5.11 -7.95 -19.54
N GLY A 45 -4.26 -7.87 -18.51
CA GLY A 45 -2.81 -8.02 -18.62
C GLY A 45 -2.11 -6.82 -19.26
N LYS A 46 -2.73 -5.63 -19.17
CA LYS A 46 -2.19 -4.37 -19.70
C LYS A 46 -1.89 -3.39 -18.58
N VAL A 47 -1.14 -2.34 -18.91
CA VAL A 47 -0.83 -1.24 -17.98
C VAL A 47 -1.40 0.08 -18.49
N HIS A 48 -1.75 0.98 -17.57
CA HIS A 48 -2.27 2.32 -17.86
C HIS A 48 -1.24 3.41 -17.56
N ILE A 49 -0.04 3.02 -17.11
CA ILE A 49 1.10 3.91 -16.86
C ILE A 49 2.27 3.50 -17.74
N VAL A 50 3.17 4.45 -18.02
CA VAL A 50 4.33 4.21 -18.90
C VAL A 50 5.56 3.98 -18.03
N GLU A 51 5.94 2.70 -17.87
CA GLU A 51 7.15 2.28 -17.17
C GLU A 51 7.79 1.11 -17.91
N PRO A 52 9.11 1.15 -18.17
CA PRO A 52 9.81 0.04 -18.83
C PRO A 52 9.59 -1.28 -18.08
N GLU A 53 9.42 -2.36 -18.83
CA GLU A 53 9.29 -3.74 -18.33
C GLU A 53 8.03 -4.04 -17.50
N LEU A 54 7.32 -3.03 -17.01
CA LEU A 54 6.13 -3.22 -16.16
C LEU A 54 5.03 -4.00 -16.87
N ASP A 55 4.81 -3.72 -18.16
CA ASP A 55 3.81 -4.40 -18.98
C ASP A 55 4.04 -5.92 -19.06
N LEU A 56 5.30 -6.33 -19.19
CA LEU A 56 5.68 -7.75 -19.23
C LEU A 56 5.41 -8.42 -17.87
N VAL A 57 5.80 -7.78 -16.77
CA VAL A 57 5.62 -8.32 -15.43
C VAL A 57 4.13 -8.41 -15.07
N VAL A 58 3.34 -7.35 -15.33
CA VAL A 58 1.89 -7.34 -15.10
C VAL A 58 1.19 -8.41 -15.91
N LYS A 59 1.48 -8.48 -17.23
CA LYS A 59 0.88 -9.48 -18.12
C LYS A 59 1.15 -10.91 -17.64
N LYS A 60 2.40 -11.21 -17.28
CA LYS A 60 2.77 -12.51 -16.75
C LYS A 60 2.03 -12.80 -15.45
N SER A 61 2.06 -11.88 -14.48
CA SER A 61 1.45 -12.06 -13.16
C SER A 61 -0.06 -12.26 -13.22
N VAL A 62 -0.77 -11.56 -14.12
CA VAL A 62 -2.20 -11.74 -14.35
C VAL A 62 -2.48 -13.11 -15.01
N ASN A 63 -1.73 -13.49 -16.04
CA ASN A 63 -1.92 -14.78 -16.73
C ASN A 63 -1.64 -15.97 -15.80
N ASP A 64 -0.66 -15.86 -14.91
CA ASP A 64 -0.30 -16.90 -13.95
C ASP A 64 -1.26 -16.91 -12.73
N GLY A 65 -2.17 -15.93 -12.63
CA GLY A 65 -3.19 -15.84 -11.55
C GLY A 65 -2.68 -15.28 -10.23
N PHE A 66 -1.48 -14.69 -10.21
CA PHE A 66 -0.90 -14.07 -9.01
C PHE A 66 -1.30 -12.60 -8.82
N LEU A 67 -1.76 -11.91 -9.86
CA LEU A 67 -2.25 -10.53 -9.80
C LEU A 67 -3.68 -10.45 -10.32
N SER A 68 -4.55 -9.84 -9.55
CA SER A 68 -5.90 -9.42 -9.94
C SER A 68 -6.18 -8.02 -9.46
N ALA A 69 -7.09 -7.31 -10.11
CA ALA A 69 -7.52 -5.98 -9.70
C ALA A 69 -9.04 -5.94 -9.45
N THR A 70 -9.48 -5.10 -8.52
CA THR A 70 -10.87 -4.91 -8.13
C THR A 70 -11.12 -3.46 -7.67
N THR A 71 -12.38 -3.04 -7.61
CA THR A 71 -12.76 -1.73 -7.05
C THR A 71 -13.09 -1.77 -5.56
N VAL A 72 -13.13 -2.96 -4.95
CA VAL A 72 -13.51 -3.17 -3.55
C VAL A 72 -12.39 -3.90 -2.82
N ALA A 73 -12.08 -3.49 -1.60
CA ALA A 73 -11.08 -4.19 -0.79
C ALA A 73 -11.55 -5.61 -0.45
N GLU A 74 -10.62 -6.55 -0.50
CA GLU A 74 -10.85 -7.96 -0.16
C GLU A 74 -9.92 -8.39 0.98
N PRO A 75 -10.27 -9.45 1.76
CA PRO A 75 -9.43 -9.93 2.84
C PRO A 75 -8.02 -10.31 2.37
N ALA A 76 -7.00 -9.83 3.09
CA ALA A 76 -5.60 -10.11 2.83
C ALA A 76 -4.82 -10.24 4.15
N ASP A 77 -3.54 -10.66 4.08
CA ASP A 77 -2.65 -10.72 5.24
C ASP A 77 -1.98 -9.37 5.50
N ALA A 78 -1.69 -8.63 4.42
CA ALA A 78 -1.12 -7.29 4.45
C ALA A 78 -1.83 -6.35 3.48
N PHE A 79 -1.93 -5.07 3.86
CA PHE A 79 -2.51 -3.99 3.08
C PHE A 79 -1.48 -2.87 2.91
N LEU A 80 -1.16 -2.52 1.67
CA LEU A 80 -0.29 -1.39 1.33
C LEU A 80 -1.15 -0.26 0.78
N ILE A 81 -1.03 0.92 1.37
CA ILE A 81 -1.77 2.12 0.95
C ILE A 81 -0.82 2.99 0.11
N ALA A 82 -1.05 2.99 -1.21
CA ALA A 82 -0.24 3.68 -2.23
C ALA A 82 -1.10 4.69 -3.03
N VAL A 83 -1.94 5.43 -2.33
CA VAL A 83 -2.84 6.43 -2.91
C VAL A 83 -2.18 7.80 -3.01
N PRO A 84 -2.68 8.72 -3.87
CA PRO A 84 -2.14 10.08 -3.96
C PRO A 84 -2.23 10.85 -2.64
N THR A 85 -1.22 11.73 -2.41
CA THR A 85 -1.18 12.67 -1.27
C THR A 85 -0.83 14.07 -1.80
N PRO A 86 -1.70 14.69 -2.62
CA PRO A 86 -1.45 16.01 -3.17
C PRO A 86 -1.47 17.08 -2.08
N PHE A 87 -1.04 18.29 -2.43
CA PHE A 87 -1.24 19.45 -1.56
C PHE A 87 -2.65 20.01 -1.71
N LEU A 88 -3.21 20.46 -0.59
CA LEU A 88 -4.42 21.27 -0.59
C LEU A 88 -4.18 22.60 -1.32
N PRO A 89 -5.20 23.16 -2.00
CA PRO A 89 -5.09 24.47 -2.61
C PRO A 89 -4.70 25.54 -1.58
N VAL A 90 -3.60 26.24 -1.83
CA VAL A 90 -3.17 27.36 -0.95
C VAL A 90 -4.07 28.57 -1.19
N LYS A 91 -4.47 29.25 -0.10
CA LYS A 91 -5.29 30.46 -0.17
C LYS A 91 -4.45 31.71 -0.48
N ASP A 92 -3.22 31.75 0.02
CA ASP A 92 -2.28 32.85 -0.14
C ASP A 92 -0.92 32.33 -0.60
N LYS A 93 -0.18 33.15 -1.37
CA LYS A 93 1.15 32.77 -1.90
C LYS A 93 2.20 32.48 -0.82
N ASP A 94 2.01 33.04 0.38
CA ASP A 94 2.92 32.89 1.50
C ASP A 94 2.50 31.76 2.46
N SER A 95 1.39 31.07 2.18
CA SER A 95 0.93 29.92 2.95
C SER A 95 1.80 28.69 2.72
N ILE A 96 2.13 27.97 3.78
CA ILE A 96 2.80 26.68 3.67
C ILE A 96 1.78 25.66 3.13
N PRO A 97 2.08 24.95 2.03
CA PRO A 97 1.19 23.93 1.49
C PRO A 97 0.93 22.81 2.51
N GLU A 98 -0.32 22.45 2.71
CA GLU A 98 -0.72 21.33 3.56
C GLU A 98 -1.02 20.11 2.72
N PRO A 99 -0.62 18.89 3.13
CA PRO A 99 -0.94 17.65 2.40
C PRO A 99 -2.41 17.30 2.55
N ASP A 100 -3.02 16.84 1.46
CA ASP A 100 -4.37 16.27 1.47
C ASP A 100 -4.29 14.76 1.77
N LEU A 101 -4.66 14.38 2.98
CA LEU A 101 -4.73 12.98 3.41
C LEU A 101 -6.12 12.36 3.24
N SER A 102 -7.04 13.01 2.54
CA SER A 102 -8.40 12.49 2.32
C SER A 102 -8.41 11.16 1.56
N TYR A 103 -7.50 10.98 0.61
CA TYR A 103 -7.33 9.72 -0.13
C TYR A 103 -6.85 8.59 0.80
N VAL A 104 -5.90 8.88 1.70
CA VAL A 104 -5.45 7.91 2.71
C VAL A 104 -6.60 7.53 3.63
N LYS A 105 -7.38 8.52 4.10
CA LYS A 105 -8.56 8.27 4.94
C LYS A 105 -9.61 7.41 4.24
N SER A 106 -9.84 7.64 2.94
CA SER A 106 -10.76 6.83 2.14
C SER A 106 -10.27 5.40 1.97
N ALA A 107 -8.96 5.20 1.72
CA ALA A 107 -8.34 3.88 1.66
C ALA A 107 -8.43 3.14 2.99
N VAL A 108 -8.19 3.82 4.11
CA VAL A 108 -8.36 3.29 5.47
C VAL A 108 -9.78 2.77 5.68
N LYS A 109 -10.79 3.54 5.29
CA LYS A 109 -12.19 3.12 5.41
C LYS A 109 -12.48 1.85 4.61
N SER A 110 -11.99 1.77 3.37
CA SER A 110 -12.14 0.57 2.54
C SER A 110 -11.44 -0.65 3.14
N VAL A 111 -10.21 -0.50 3.64
CA VAL A 111 -9.44 -1.58 4.28
C VAL A 111 -10.10 -2.04 5.57
N SER A 112 -10.65 -1.11 6.36
CA SER A 112 -11.26 -1.43 7.66
C SER A 112 -12.38 -2.46 7.58
N GLU A 113 -13.14 -2.49 6.48
CA GLU A 113 -14.25 -3.41 6.26
C GLU A 113 -13.81 -4.89 6.23
N VAL A 114 -12.55 -5.14 5.84
CA VAL A 114 -11.99 -6.49 5.67
C VAL A 114 -10.84 -6.81 6.63
N LEU A 115 -10.47 -5.84 7.48
CA LEU A 115 -9.35 -5.96 8.41
C LEU A 115 -9.62 -7.04 9.47
N LYS A 116 -8.61 -7.84 9.79
CA LYS A 116 -8.68 -8.93 10.77
C LYS A 116 -7.47 -8.91 11.69
N LYS A 117 -7.63 -9.49 12.89
CA LYS A 117 -6.52 -9.71 13.81
C LYS A 117 -5.33 -10.39 13.13
N GLY A 118 -4.14 -9.85 13.34
CA GLY A 118 -2.89 -10.32 12.75
C GLY A 118 -2.51 -9.61 11.45
N ASN A 119 -3.37 -8.77 10.89
CA ASN A 119 -3.06 -8.04 9.66
C ASN A 119 -1.98 -6.96 9.87
N LEU A 120 -1.28 -6.67 8.78
CA LEU A 120 -0.33 -5.58 8.65
C LEU A 120 -0.89 -4.52 7.72
N VAL A 121 -0.86 -3.24 8.12
CA VAL A 121 -1.21 -2.10 7.27
C VAL A 121 0.01 -1.21 7.12
N ILE A 122 0.42 -0.95 5.88
CA ILE A 122 1.59 -0.11 5.56
C ILE A 122 1.11 1.12 4.78
N LEU A 123 1.53 2.29 5.22
CA LEU A 123 1.43 3.51 4.42
C LEU A 123 2.68 3.58 3.52
N GLU A 124 2.49 3.47 2.21
CA GLU A 124 3.57 3.54 1.21
C GLU A 124 3.59 4.91 0.50
N SER A 125 2.46 5.62 0.52
CA SER A 125 2.36 6.97 -0.03
C SER A 125 3.31 7.93 0.69
N THR A 126 3.95 8.83 -0.06
CA THR A 126 4.72 9.96 0.52
C THR A 126 3.81 10.78 1.44
N SER A 127 4.18 10.87 2.71
CA SER A 127 3.31 11.43 3.73
C SER A 127 4.09 12.25 4.76
N PRO A 128 3.46 13.27 5.38
CA PRO A 128 4.10 14.05 6.43
C PRO A 128 4.30 13.23 7.72
N VAL A 129 5.16 13.73 8.58
CA VAL A 129 5.35 13.18 9.93
C VAL A 129 3.99 13.16 10.66
N GLY A 130 3.69 12.05 11.35
CA GLY A 130 2.42 11.85 12.05
C GLY A 130 1.31 11.20 11.21
N ALA A 131 1.47 11.07 9.89
CA ALA A 131 0.44 10.47 9.05
C ALA A 131 0.19 8.99 9.36
N THR A 132 1.21 8.24 9.77
CA THR A 132 1.09 6.82 10.14
C THR A 132 0.31 6.65 11.44
N GLU A 133 0.57 7.48 12.43
CA GLU A 133 -0.20 7.55 13.69
C GLU A 133 -1.65 7.92 13.40
N GLN A 134 -1.86 8.92 12.56
CA GLN A 134 -3.20 9.35 12.16
C GLN A 134 -3.96 8.23 11.42
N MET A 135 -3.28 7.48 10.55
CA MET A 135 -3.85 6.30 9.90
C MET A 135 -4.28 5.25 10.92
N SER A 136 -3.43 4.97 11.92
CA SER A 136 -3.76 4.04 13.02
C SER A 136 -4.98 4.49 13.82
N LEU A 137 -5.13 5.80 14.09
CA LEU A 137 -6.29 6.37 14.75
C LEU A 137 -7.57 6.20 13.92
N TRP A 138 -7.53 6.45 12.61
CA TRP A 138 -8.68 6.26 11.73
C TRP A 138 -9.10 4.78 11.65
N LEU A 139 -8.15 3.85 11.54
CA LEU A 139 -8.44 2.42 11.58
C LEU A 139 -9.13 2.01 12.87
N ALA A 140 -8.68 2.53 14.02
CA ALA A 140 -9.30 2.25 15.32
C ALA A 140 -10.72 2.83 15.45
N GLN A 141 -10.99 3.98 14.84
CA GLN A 141 -12.34 4.56 14.79
C GLN A 141 -13.31 3.68 14.00
N GLU A 142 -12.86 3.14 12.86
CA GLU A 142 -13.68 2.27 12.02
C GLU A 142 -13.82 0.84 12.60
N ARG A 143 -12.83 0.38 13.40
CA ARG A 143 -12.76 -0.99 13.95
C ARG A 143 -12.50 -0.99 15.46
N PRO A 144 -13.49 -0.53 16.27
CA PRO A 144 -13.37 -0.50 17.73
C PRO A 144 -13.32 -1.90 18.38
N ASP A 145 -13.57 -2.94 17.60
CA ASP A 145 -13.45 -4.36 17.99
C ASP A 145 -12.02 -4.89 17.94
N LEU A 146 -11.08 -4.15 17.32
CA LEU A 146 -9.67 -4.50 17.20
C LEU A 146 -8.78 -3.54 18.00
N THR A 147 -7.60 -4.03 18.38
CA THR A 147 -6.60 -3.23 19.09
C THR A 147 -5.49 -2.75 18.14
N PHE A 148 -4.97 -1.54 18.40
CA PHE A 148 -4.01 -0.87 17.52
C PHE A 148 -2.77 -0.41 18.29
N PRO A 149 -1.60 -0.22 17.58
CA PRO A 149 -0.32 0.04 18.24
C PRO A 149 -0.27 1.32 19.08
N HIS A 150 -1.02 2.38 18.70
CA HIS A 150 -1.04 3.65 19.42
C HIS A 150 -1.66 3.55 20.82
N THR A 151 -2.44 2.50 21.13
CA THR A 151 -3.05 2.26 22.43
C THR A 151 -2.55 1.00 23.13
N HIS A 152 -2.23 -0.03 22.38
CA HIS A 152 -1.88 -1.38 22.91
C HIS A 152 -0.41 -1.77 22.64
N GLY A 153 0.39 -0.88 22.00
CA GLY A 153 1.80 -1.13 21.74
C GLY A 153 2.06 -2.46 21.03
N GLU A 154 2.95 -3.26 21.57
CA GLU A 154 3.37 -4.55 20.99
C GLU A 154 2.27 -5.65 21.03
N ASP A 155 1.29 -5.49 21.91
CA ASP A 155 0.19 -6.46 22.09
C ASP A 155 -1.01 -6.18 21.19
N SER A 156 -0.88 -5.24 20.24
CA SER A 156 -1.95 -4.88 19.31
C SER A 156 -2.32 -6.02 18.36
N ASP A 157 -3.61 -6.09 18.01
CA ASP A 157 -4.12 -7.04 17.02
C ASP A 157 -3.62 -6.70 15.61
N ILE A 158 -3.51 -5.41 15.31
CA ILE A 158 -3.10 -4.90 14.00
C ILE A 158 -1.69 -4.32 14.10
N ARG A 159 -0.88 -4.54 13.07
CA ARG A 159 0.43 -3.93 12.90
C ARG A 159 0.34 -2.79 11.91
N VAL A 160 1.00 -1.68 12.22
CA VAL A 160 0.96 -0.47 11.39
C VAL A 160 2.38 0.06 11.18
N ALA A 161 2.74 0.28 9.92
CA ALA A 161 4.07 0.74 9.54
C ALA A 161 4.02 1.78 8.41
N TYR A 162 5.14 2.41 8.20
CA TYR A 162 5.43 3.33 7.10
C TYR A 162 6.62 2.82 6.30
N CYS A 163 6.50 2.81 4.98
CA CYS A 163 7.60 2.50 4.08
C CYS A 163 7.45 3.34 2.81
N PRO A 164 7.95 4.60 2.78
CA PRO A 164 7.83 5.47 1.62
C PRO A 164 8.58 4.89 0.43
N GLU A 165 7.95 4.95 -0.75
CA GLU A 165 8.61 4.59 -1.99
C GLU A 165 9.60 5.69 -2.42
N ARG A 166 10.75 5.27 -2.97
CA ARG A 166 11.88 6.13 -3.31
C ARG A 166 12.44 5.80 -4.70
N VAL A 167 11.56 5.61 -5.69
CA VAL A 167 11.94 5.28 -7.06
C VAL A 167 11.79 6.47 -8.00
N LEU A 168 12.56 6.45 -9.06
CA LEU A 168 12.48 7.44 -10.14
C LEU A 168 11.65 6.88 -11.31
N PRO A 169 10.74 7.67 -11.90
CA PRO A 169 10.04 7.29 -13.12
C PRO A 169 11.02 6.87 -14.22
N GLY A 170 10.70 5.79 -14.91
CA GLY A 170 11.55 5.22 -15.97
C GLY A 170 12.52 4.11 -15.50
N SER A 171 12.59 3.84 -14.20
CA SER A 171 13.44 2.79 -13.62
C SER A 171 12.76 2.06 -12.45
N VAL A 172 11.43 2.21 -12.33
CA VAL A 172 10.68 1.82 -11.13
C VAL A 172 10.86 0.35 -10.79
N ILE A 173 10.74 -0.56 -11.76
CA ILE A 173 10.85 -2.02 -11.52
C ILE A 173 12.21 -2.37 -10.93
N ARG A 174 13.29 -1.89 -11.53
CA ARG A 174 14.66 -2.15 -11.05
C ARG A 174 14.90 -1.54 -9.67
N GLU A 175 14.49 -0.27 -9.48
CA GLU A 175 14.74 0.44 -8.23
C GLU A 175 13.90 -0.06 -7.07
N ILE A 176 12.70 -0.60 -7.31
CA ILE A 176 11.90 -1.28 -6.28
C ILE A 176 12.64 -2.50 -5.71
N GLU A 177 13.40 -3.24 -6.55
CA GLU A 177 14.14 -4.43 -6.12
C GLU A 177 15.52 -4.09 -5.54
N GLU A 178 16.23 -3.10 -6.10
CA GLU A 178 17.62 -2.80 -5.77
C GLU A 178 17.79 -1.77 -4.65
N ASN A 179 16.83 -0.84 -4.47
CA ASN A 179 16.99 0.24 -3.50
C ASN A 179 16.74 -0.22 -2.06
N ASP A 180 17.57 0.26 -1.15
CA ASP A 180 17.35 0.12 0.28
C ASP A 180 15.99 0.69 0.71
N ARG A 181 15.25 -0.04 1.55
CA ARG A 181 13.98 0.38 2.12
C ARG A 181 14.15 1.05 3.48
N ILE A 182 13.44 2.15 3.69
CA ILE A 182 13.36 2.80 5.00
C ILE A 182 12.00 2.43 5.61
N ILE A 183 12.02 1.61 6.65
CA ILE A 183 10.81 1.08 7.28
C ILE A 183 10.71 1.58 8.72
N GLY A 184 9.59 2.22 9.06
CA GLY A 184 9.24 2.64 10.40
C GLY A 184 7.92 2.06 10.84
N GLY A 185 7.90 1.21 11.86
CA GLY A 185 6.68 0.73 12.49
C GLY A 185 6.32 1.55 13.73
N LEU A 186 5.04 1.62 14.08
CA LEU A 186 4.62 2.26 15.33
C LEU A 186 5.15 1.50 16.56
N THR A 187 5.53 0.24 16.41
CA THR A 187 6.23 -0.58 17.40
C THR A 187 7.33 -1.40 16.74
N LYS A 188 8.15 -2.09 17.54
CA LYS A 188 9.19 -3.00 17.01
C LYS A 188 8.57 -4.16 16.24
N ASN A 189 7.47 -4.73 16.73
CA ASN A 189 6.74 -5.81 16.03
C ASN A 189 6.14 -5.32 14.70
N CYS A 190 5.69 -4.06 14.63
CA CYS A 190 5.22 -3.46 13.39
C CYS A 190 6.36 -3.33 12.35
N SER A 191 7.52 -2.83 12.78
CA SER A 191 8.72 -2.76 11.93
C SER A 191 9.17 -4.14 11.46
N ALA A 192 9.25 -5.11 12.36
CA ALA A 192 9.66 -6.48 12.04
C ALA A 192 8.70 -7.13 11.01
N ALA A 193 7.39 -6.96 11.17
CA ALA A 193 6.42 -7.50 10.24
C ALA A 193 6.55 -6.85 8.83
N ALA A 194 6.75 -5.54 8.76
CA ALA A 194 6.95 -4.84 7.49
C ALA A 194 8.26 -5.27 6.81
N ILE A 195 9.36 -5.41 7.56
CA ILE A 195 10.63 -5.93 7.05
C ILE A 195 10.44 -7.33 6.44
N GLU A 196 9.76 -8.24 7.13
CA GLU A 196 9.49 -9.59 6.62
C GLU A 196 8.62 -9.58 5.35
N LEU A 197 7.71 -8.62 5.20
CA LEU A 197 6.93 -8.46 3.98
C LEU A 197 7.83 -8.05 2.80
N TYR A 198 8.64 -6.99 2.96
CA TYR A 198 9.45 -6.50 1.85
C TYR A 198 10.60 -7.43 1.47
N LYS A 199 11.14 -8.27 2.38
CA LYS A 199 12.09 -9.35 2.08
C LYS A 199 11.61 -10.37 1.04
N ILE A 200 10.34 -10.32 0.64
CA ILE A 200 9.82 -11.18 -0.41
C ILE A 200 10.48 -10.86 -1.75
N PHE A 201 10.86 -9.59 -1.99
CA PHE A 201 11.43 -9.19 -3.28
C PHE A 201 12.67 -8.26 -3.18
N VAL A 202 13.03 -7.77 -1.97
CA VAL A 202 14.25 -6.98 -1.72
C VAL A 202 15.35 -7.87 -1.15
#